data_b8609a409c94a7d693b50ce4baaf4730
#
_entry.id   b8609a409c94a7d693b50ce4baaf4730
#
_cell.length_a   1.000
_cell.length_b   1.000
_cell.length_c   1.000
_cell.angle_alpha   90.00
_cell.angle_beta   90.00
_cell.angle_gamma   90.00
#
_symmetry.space_group_name_H-M   'P 1'
#
loop_
_entity.id
_entity.type
_entity.pdbx_description
1 polymer ?
#
loop_
_entity_poly.entity_id
_entity_poly.type
_entity_poly.pdbx_seq_one_letter_code
_entity_poly.pdbx_strand_id
1 'polypeptide(L)'
;MAQIDRSFIGEGIIYARAYQSQDPLLDIGNCDAFNISFTSDRQTLRNFRGGGGNRNVREIVTDVTSTIGMYDMTATNLARSTRSTVVAVAAGTVTDELRISAGVEGELIPFKHLPDITQEVTVKTAADTPLTAGADYLLTPHGIIVTANSNIDDTGVKLTYTKRKASAVQMLNGSQVELELLIAGLNDAQSGEPYSLVVRRAKFGLLSELPVLGQEYLRLEGPAELLADPLVTATDLSKFCEMNLVDKAA
;
A
#
# COMPACT_ATOMS: atom_id res chain seq x y z
N MET A 1 27.97 -23.72 -32.94
CA MET A 1 27.82 -23.20 -31.55
C MET A 1 26.45 -23.58 -31.07
N ALA A 2 26.33 -24.18 -29.91
CA ALA A 2 25.02 -24.44 -29.29
C ALA A 2 24.39 -23.07 -28.96
N GLN A 3 23.11 -22.92 -29.29
CA GLN A 3 22.37 -21.71 -28.96
C GLN A 3 22.17 -21.70 -27.43
N ILE A 4 22.67 -20.67 -26.75
CA ILE A 4 22.47 -20.51 -25.29
C ILE A 4 21.06 -19.96 -25.11
N ASP A 5 20.23 -20.66 -24.35
CA ASP A 5 18.93 -20.18 -23.92
C ASP A 5 19.12 -19.02 -22.89
N ARG A 6 18.46 -17.88 -23.16
CA ARG A 6 18.49 -16.68 -22.32
C ARG A 6 17.07 -16.20 -21.98
N SER A 7 16.13 -17.15 -21.94
CA SER A 7 14.77 -16.83 -21.50
C SER A 7 14.77 -16.28 -20.07
N PHE A 8 13.76 -15.47 -19.74
CA PHE A 8 13.69 -14.76 -18.48
C PHE A 8 12.28 -14.87 -17.86
N ILE A 9 12.21 -15.39 -16.65
CA ILE A 9 11.04 -15.36 -15.78
C ILE A 9 11.53 -14.80 -14.46
N GLY A 10 11.12 -13.57 -14.14
CA GLY A 10 11.56 -12.87 -12.93
C GLY A 10 10.69 -13.20 -11.74
N GLU A 11 11.28 -13.70 -10.68
CA GLU A 11 10.70 -13.78 -9.33
C GLU A 11 11.59 -12.98 -8.37
N GLY A 12 11.04 -12.46 -7.26
CA GLY A 12 11.89 -11.72 -6.32
C GLY A 12 11.14 -10.92 -5.30
N ILE A 13 11.92 -10.18 -4.50
CA ILE A 13 11.43 -9.33 -3.42
C ILE A 13 11.72 -7.88 -3.78
N ILE A 14 10.74 -7.02 -3.54
CA ILE A 14 10.88 -5.58 -3.73
C ILE A 14 11.16 -4.92 -2.38
N TYR A 15 12.29 -4.25 -2.27
CA TYR A 15 12.67 -3.45 -1.12
C TYR A 15 12.48 -1.98 -1.43
N ALA A 16 12.08 -1.20 -0.44
CA ALA A 16 11.88 0.24 -0.58
C ALA A 16 12.46 1.01 0.62
N ARG A 17 12.97 2.20 0.34
CA ARG A 17 13.27 3.22 1.37
C ARG A 17 12.88 4.60 0.86
N ALA A 18 12.78 5.58 1.76
CA ALA A 18 12.57 6.96 1.36
C ALA A 18 13.75 7.47 0.51
N TYR A 19 13.44 8.16 -0.58
CA TYR A 19 14.46 8.72 -1.47
C TYR A 19 15.40 9.65 -0.70
N GLN A 20 16.71 9.52 -0.92
CA GLN A 20 17.77 10.24 -0.22
C GLN A 20 17.84 10.02 1.31
N SER A 21 17.18 9.00 1.84
CA SER A 21 17.31 8.67 3.25
C SER A 21 18.47 7.68 3.50
N GLN A 22 18.92 7.62 4.76
CA GLN A 22 19.85 6.60 5.24
C GLN A 22 19.09 5.43 5.90
N ASP A 23 17.76 5.41 5.76
CA ASP A 23 16.93 4.33 6.31
C ASP A 23 17.25 3.00 5.64
N PRO A 24 17.06 1.88 6.32
CA PRO A 24 17.24 0.57 5.71
C PRO A 24 16.23 0.34 4.58
N LEU A 25 16.65 -0.41 3.57
CA LEU A 25 15.75 -0.97 2.58
C LEU A 25 14.85 -2.00 3.27
N LEU A 26 13.54 -1.79 3.25
CA LEU A 26 12.56 -2.67 3.86
C LEU A 26 11.72 -3.34 2.78
N ASP A 27 11.44 -4.62 2.98
CA ASP A 27 10.54 -5.42 2.14
C ASP A 27 9.14 -4.80 2.15
N ILE A 28 8.55 -4.63 0.96
CA ILE A 28 7.18 -4.13 0.81
C ILE A 28 6.12 -5.25 0.82
N GLY A 29 6.55 -6.50 0.93
CA GLY A 29 5.70 -7.68 1.00
C GLY A 29 5.50 -8.40 -0.31
N ASN A 30 4.49 -9.26 -0.36
CA ASN A 30 4.18 -10.10 -1.51
C ASN A 30 3.68 -9.26 -2.70
N CYS A 31 4.49 -9.19 -3.74
CA CYS A 31 4.19 -8.47 -4.98
C CYS A 31 4.09 -9.45 -6.15
N ASP A 32 3.06 -9.31 -6.98
CA ASP A 32 2.86 -10.15 -8.17
C ASP A 32 3.37 -9.50 -9.44
N ALA A 33 3.56 -8.19 -9.44
CA ALA A 33 3.96 -7.45 -10.62
C ALA A 33 4.80 -6.22 -10.30
N PHE A 34 5.81 -6.00 -11.11
CA PHE A 34 6.52 -4.75 -11.27
C PHE A 34 6.80 -4.50 -12.75
N ASN A 35 5.99 -3.67 -13.38
CA ASN A 35 6.08 -3.39 -14.80
C ASN A 35 6.59 -1.97 -15.02
N ILE A 36 7.54 -1.79 -15.94
CA ILE A 36 8.02 -0.47 -16.37
C ILE A 36 7.53 -0.21 -17.78
N SER A 37 6.96 0.96 -18.01
CA SER A 37 6.50 1.44 -19.31
C SER A 37 7.21 2.73 -19.69
N PHE A 38 7.57 2.84 -20.97
CA PHE A 38 8.27 3.99 -21.52
C PHE A 38 7.38 4.66 -22.56
N THR A 39 7.20 5.95 -22.45
CA THR A 39 6.49 6.77 -23.46
C THR A 39 7.50 7.67 -24.15
N SER A 40 7.43 7.74 -25.47
CA SER A 40 8.31 8.60 -26.27
C SER A 40 7.51 9.51 -27.21
N ASP A 41 8.02 10.71 -27.41
CA ASP A 41 7.59 11.63 -28.47
C ASP A 41 8.50 11.44 -29.69
N ARG A 42 7.87 11.20 -30.85
CA ARG A 42 8.55 10.94 -32.10
C ARG A 42 8.29 12.04 -33.10
N GLN A 43 9.31 12.82 -33.42
CA GLN A 43 9.30 13.84 -34.46
C GLN A 43 9.96 13.33 -35.74
N THR A 44 9.30 13.51 -36.87
CA THR A 44 9.80 13.04 -38.17
C THR A 44 10.00 14.20 -39.13
N LEU A 45 11.16 14.25 -39.75
CA LEU A 45 11.45 15.16 -40.85
C LEU A 45 11.24 14.40 -42.17
N ARG A 46 10.22 14.81 -42.95
CA ARG A 46 9.92 14.22 -44.26
C ARG A 46 11.04 14.52 -45.24
N ASN A 47 11.30 13.58 -46.16
CA ASN A 47 12.17 13.80 -47.29
C ASN A 47 11.46 14.63 -48.38
N PHE A 48 11.86 15.88 -48.55
CA PHE A 48 11.32 16.80 -49.55
C PHE A 48 12.11 16.78 -50.88
N ARG A 49 13.16 15.96 -50.97
CA ARG A 49 14.00 15.86 -52.21
C ARG A 49 13.53 14.78 -53.16
N GLY A 50 12.35 14.21 -52.98
CA GLY A 50 11.83 13.10 -53.76
C GLY A 50 12.16 11.73 -53.17
N GLY A 51 11.53 10.65 -53.72
CA GLY A 51 11.74 9.26 -53.27
C GLY A 51 10.91 8.82 -52.07
N GLY A 52 10.12 9.74 -51.44
CA GLY A 52 9.25 9.42 -50.30
C GLY A 52 10.02 9.18 -49.00
N GLY A 53 9.28 8.80 -47.94
CA GLY A 53 9.82 8.46 -46.63
C GLY A 53 10.29 9.65 -45.75
N ASN A 54 10.88 9.32 -44.61
CA ASN A 54 11.42 10.30 -43.66
C ASN A 54 12.94 10.48 -43.90
N ARG A 55 13.41 11.73 -43.87
CA ARG A 55 14.82 12.07 -43.97
C ARG A 55 15.53 11.90 -42.61
N ASN A 56 14.82 12.18 -41.49
CA ASN A 56 15.32 12.04 -40.14
C ASN A 56 14.19 11.75 -39.17
N VAL A 57 14.51 11.09 -38.09
CA VAL A 57 13.58 10.79 -36.98
C VAL A 57 14.30 11.15 -35.67
N ARG A 58 13.64 11.94 -34.84
CA ARG A 58 14.06 12.22 -33.48
C ARG A 58 13.05 11.60 -32.53
N GLU A 59 13.52 10.81 -31.59
CA GLU A 59 12.70 10.20 -30.54
C GLU A 59 13.24 10.63 -29.16
N ILE A 60 12.34 11.07 -28.28
CA ILE A 60 12.67 11.52 -26.93
C ILE A 60 11.75 10.80 -25.98
N VAL A 61 12.30 10.16 -24.96
CA VAL A 61 11.50 9.61 -23.85
C VAL A 61 10.89 10.77 -23.09
N THR A 62 9.57 10.79 -23.01
CA THR A 62 8.80 11.86 -22.33
C THR A 62 8.34 11.44 -20.96
N ASP A 63 8.11 10.12 -20.74
CA ASP A 63 7.59 9.62 -19.49
C ASP A 63 8.08 8.19 -19.22
N VAL A 64 8.34 7.88 -17.95
CA VAL A 64 8.69 6.55 -17.47
C VAL A 64 7.80 6.22 -16.29
N THR A 65 6.90 5.26 -16.48
CA THR A 65 5.92 4.87 -15.46
C THR A 65 6.14 3.43 -15.04
N SER A 66 5.65 3.08 -13.85
CA SER A 66 5.58 1.69 -13.41
C SER A 66 4.23 1.37 -12.79
N THR A 67 3.90 0.08 -12.78
CA THR A 67 2.76 -0.45 -12.05
C THR A 67 3.27 -1.50 -11.07
N ILE A 68 2.83 -1.37 -9.81
CA ILE A 68 3.19 -2.28 -8.74
C ILE A 68 1.91 -2.89 -8.18
N GLY A 69 1.86 -4.22 -8.14
CA GLY A 69 0.79 -4.99 -7.51
C GLY A 69 1.28 -5.60 -6.20
N MET A 70 0.63 -5.26 -5.09
CA MET A 70 0.98 -5.72 -3.74
C MET A 70 -0.21 -6.41 -3.09
N TYR A 71 0.01 -7.57 -2.46
CA TYR A 71 -1.02 -8.28 -1.69
C TYR A 71 -0.95 -8.02 -0.19
N ASP A 72 0.20 -7.59 0.34
CA ASP A 72 0.35 -7.32 1.76
C ASP A 72 -0.20 -5.94 2.13
N MET A 73 -1.38 -5.93 2.75
CA MET A 73 -2.04 -4.73 3.24
C MET A 73 -1.46 -4.29 4.59
N THR A 74 -0.22 -3.80 4.60
CA THR A 74 0.35 -3.16 5.77
C THR A 74 -0.12 -1.70 5.86
N ALA A 75 -0.11 -1.12 7.08
CA ALA A 75 -0.44 0.29 7.25
C ALA A 75 0.46 1.22 6.41
N THR A 76 1.72 0.85 6.23
CA THR A 76 2.70 1.59 5.41
C THR A 76 2.37 1.51 3.93
N ASN A 77 2.06 0.32 3.39
CA ASN A 77 1.71 0.14 1.99
C ASN A 77 0.39 0.86 1.66
N LEU A 78 -0.61 0.71 2.55
CA LEU A 78 -1.87 1.42 2.41
C LEU A 78 -1.66 2.94 2.43
N ALA A 79 -0.84 3.45 3.34
CA ALA A 79 -0.56 4.88 3.42
C ALA A 79 0.16 5.41 2.17
N ARG A 80 1.12 4.66 1.63
CA ARG A 80 1.82 5.00 0.37
C ARG A 80 0.84 5.06 -0.80
N SER A 81 -0.01 4.05 -0.91
CA SER A 81 -0.96 3.88 -2.02
C SER A 81 -2.17 4.82 -1.95
N THR A 82 -2.51 5.35 -0.77
CA THR A 82 -3.67 6.24 -0.55
C THR A 82 -3.27 7.66 -0.13
N ARG A 83 -1.99 8.02 -0.20
CA ARG A 83 -1.47 9.33 0.24
C ARG A 83 -1.92 9.68 1.65
N SER A 84 -1.64 8.81 2.59
CA SER A 84 -2.18 8.84 3.94
C SER A 84 -1.09 9.02 4.99
N THR A 85 -1.51 9.46 6.17
CA THR A 85 -0.67 9.42 7.37
C THR A 85 -1.06 8.25 8.26
N VAL A 86 -0.08 7.67 8.95
CA VAL A 86 -0.29 6.57 9.89
C VAL A 86 -0.15 7.10 11.31
N VAL A 87 -1.20 6.93 12.10
CA VAL A 87 -1.21 7.28 13.52
C VAL A 87 -1.16 5.98 14.34
N ALA A 88 -0.12 5.84 15.14
CA ALA A 88 0.01 4.68 16.01
C ALA A 88 -0.98 4.80 17.21
N VAL A 89 -1.75 3.74 17.43
CA VAL A 89 -2.64 3.58 18.58
C VAL A 89 -1.98 2.61 19.54
N ALA A 90 -1.53 3.11 20.70
CA ALA A 90 -0.94 2.25 21.72
C ALA A 90 -2.01 1.37 22.38
N ALA A 91 -1.64 0.14 22.77
CA ALA A 91 -2.47 -0.69 23.62
C ALA A 91 -2.70 -0.02 24.99
N GLY A 92 -3.81 -0.29 25.64
CA GLY A 92 -4.12 0.26 26.97
C GLY A 92 -5.61 0.24 27.27
N THR A 93 -5.98 0.63 28.47
CA THR A 93 -7.37 0.69 28.92
C THR A 93 -8.02 2.01 28.50
N VAL A 94 -9.22 1.92 27.98
CA VAL A 94 -10.14 3.04 27.76
C VAL A 94 -11.21 2.94 28.87
N THR A 95 -11.40 4.01 29.62
CA THR A 95 -12.34 4.04 30.75
C THR A 95 -13.47 5.02 30.47
N ASP A 96 -14.70 4.56 30.67
CA ASP A 96 -15.93 5.38 30.61
C ASP A 96 -16.05 6.21 29.30
N GLU A 97 -15.70 5.58 28.17
CA GLU A 97 -15.88 6.21 26.85
C GLU A 97 -17.36 6.41 26.57
N LEU A 98 -17.83 7.65 26.59
CA LEU A 98 -19.22 7.97 26.29
C LEU A 98 -19.51 7.80 24.78
N ARG A 99 -20.53 6.99 24.47
CA ARG A 99 -21.05 6.76 23.12
C ARG A 99 -22.52 7.10 23.06
N ILE A 100 -22.89 7.78 21.98
CA ILE A 100 -24.29 8.11 21.68
C ILE A 100 -25.01 6.83 21.26
N SER A 101 -26.26 6.68 21.68
CA SER A 101 -27.18 5.63 21.29
C SER A 101 -28.54 6.25 21.03
N ALA A 102 -29.36 5.61 20.21
CA ALA A 102 -30.78 5.92 20.07
C ALA A 102 -31.65 4.98 20.93
N GLY A 103 -31.05 3.98 21.60
CA GLY A 103 -31.73 2.97 22.40
C GLY A 103 -32.59 2.02 21.56
N VAL A 104 -32.28 1.85 20.29
CA VAL A 104 -33.09 1.02 19.36
C VAL A 104 -32.54 -0.39 19.28
N GLU A 105 -33.41 -1.40 19.36
CA GLU A 105 -33.03 -2.79 19.13
C GLU A 105 -32.29 -2.98 17.82
N GLY A 106 -31.16 -3.70 17.87
CA GLY A 106 -30.29 -3.96 16.73
C GLY A 106 -29.30 -2.83 16.41
N GLU A 107 -29.35 -1.71 17.12
CA GLU A 107 -28.38 -0.63 16.99
C GLU A 107 -26.97 -1.12 17.35
N LEU A 108 -26.00 -0.88 16.46
CA LEU A 108 -24.58 -1.07 16.75
C LEU A 108 -23.99 0.22 17.32
N ILE A 109 -23.54 0.16 18.57
CA ILE A 109 -22.79 1.25 19.22
C ILE A 109 -21.30 0.92 19.11
N PRO A 110 -20.52 1.57 18.24
CA PRO A 110 -19.15 1.18 17.94
C PRO A 110 -18.17 1.66 19.02
N PHE A 111 -17.11 0.85 19.27
CA PHE A 111 -15.94 1.31 20.00
C PHE A 111 -15.15 2.34 19.17
N LYS A 112 -14.51 3.29 19.83
CA LYS A 112 -13.59 4.23 19.16
C LYS A 112 -12.31 3.54 18.67
N HIS A 113 -11.84 2.57 19.43
CA HIS A 113 -10.64 1.81 19.15
C HIS A 113 -10.98 0.33 19.10
N LEU A 114 -10.21 -0.46 18.33
CA LEU A 114 -10.40 -1.91 18.28
C LEU A 114 -10.14 -2.53 19.65
N PRO A 115 -11.13 -3.19 20.28
CA PRO A 115 -11.00 -3.77 21.60
C PRO A 115 -10.25 -5.11 21.55
N ASP A 116 -9.69 -5.49 22.68
CA ASP A 116 -9.33 -6.86 22.97
C ASP A 116 -10.52 -7.53 23.69
N ILE A 117 -11.39 -8.16 22.93
CA ILE A 117 -12.59 -8.83 23.46
C ILE A 117 -12.29 -10.09 24.28
N THR A 118 -11.04 -10.53 24.37
CA THR A 118 -10.62 -11.58 25.32
C THR A 118 -10.46 -11.05 26.74
N GLN A 119 -10.40 -9.73 26.88
CA GLN A 119 -10.39 -9.02 28.15
C GLN A 119 -11.82 -8.57 28.52
N GLU A 120 -12.01 -8.27 29.78
CA GLU A 120 -13.30 -7.79 30.27
C GLU A 120 -13.70 -6.47 29.60
N VAL A 121 -14.96 -6.43 29.13
CA VAL A 121 -15.62 -5.21 28.63
C VAL A 121 -16.76 -4.87 29.56
N THR A 122 -16.72 -3.70 30.18
CA THR A 122 -17.78 -3.20 31.06
C THR A 122 -18.59 -2.14 30.33
N VAL A 123 -19.91 -2.28 30.37
CA VAL A 123 -20.86 -1.35 29.78
C VAL A 123 -21.77 -0.80 30.87
N LYS A 124 -21.97 0.52 30.87
CA LYS A 124 -22.87 1.22 31.79
C LYS A 124 -23.76 2.19 31.01
N THR A 125 -24.90 2.52 31.55
CA THR A 125 -25.68 3.67 31.04
C THR A 125 -24.90 4.99 31.24
N ALA A 126 -25.34 6.07 30.62
CA ALA A 126 -24.76 7.40 30.85
C ALA A 126 -24.82 7.81 32.35
N ALA A 127 -25.80 7.30 33.11
CA ALA A 127 -25.98 7.52 34.53
C ALA A 127 -25.22 6.52 35.44
N ASP A 128 -24.22 5.81 34.91
CA ASP A 128 -23.35 4.85 35.61
C ASP A 128 -24.04 3.56 36.10
N THR A 129 -25.25 3.24 35.61
CA THR A 129 -25.92 1.97 35.92
C THR A 129 -25.28 0.85 35.09
N PRO A 130 -24.78 -0.25 35.70
CA PRO A 130 -24.20 -1.38 34.97
C PRO A 130 -25.23 -2.05 34.05
N LEU A 131 -24.81 -2.43 32.86
CA LEU A 131 -25.58 -3.18 31.87
C LEU A 131 -25.03 -4.60 31.75
N THR A 132 -25.92 -5.53 31.46
CA THR A 132 -25.62 -6.98 31.45
C THR A 132 -25.51 -7.49 30.02
N ALA A 133 -24.37 -8.13 29.70
CA ALA A 133 -24.19 -8.82 28.42
C ALA A 133 -25.20 -9.96 28.25
N GLY A 134 -25.79 -10.09 27.07
CA GLY A 134 -26.83 -11.05 26.74
C GLY A 134 -28.25 -10.60 27.09
N ALA A 135 -28.42 -9.70 28.07
CA ALA A 135 -29.71 -9.11 28.41
C ALA A 135 -29.88 -7.73 27.77
N ASP A 136 -28.96 -6.80 28.03
CA ASP A 136 -29.02 -5.43 27.52
C ASP A 136 -28.30 -5.25 26.20
N TYR A 137 -27.21 -6.01 25.98
CA TYR A 137 -26.40 -5.91 24.76
C TYR A 137 -25.72 -7.22 24.37
N LEU A 138 -25.37 -7.34 23.09
CA LEU A 138 -24.47 -8.38 22.56
C LEU A 138 -23.10 -7.75 22.26
N LEU A 139 -22.04 -8.34 22.79
CA LEU A 139 -20.68 -7.88 22.53
C LEU A 139 -20.20 -8.41 21.17
N THR A 140 -19.62 -7.51 20.34
CA THR A 140 -18.97 -7.84 19.07
C THR A 140 -17.54 -7.27 19.03
N PRO A 141 -16.69 -7.73 18.08
CA PRO A 141 -15.36 -7.16 17.91
C PRO A 141 -15.33 -5.67 17.54
N HIS A 142 -16.44 -5.08 17.16
CA HIS A 142 -16.52 -3.71 16.65
C HIS A 142 -17.33 -2.77 17.54
N GLY A 143 -18.12 -3.31 18.45
CA GLY A 143 -19.02 -2.55 19.31
C GLY A 143 -19.98 -3.46 20.07
N ILE A 144 -21.01 -2.85 20.64
CA ILE A 144 -22.12 -3.58 21.27
C ILE A 144 -23.37 -3.40 20.45
N ILE A 145 -24.21 -4.46 20.37
CA ILE A 145 -25.50 -4.42 19.69
C ILE A 145 -26.59 -4.41 20.76
N VAL A 146 -27.49 -3.43 20.70
CA VAL A 146 -28.62 -3.27 21.63
C VAL A 146 -29.62 -4.40 21.47
N THR A 147 -30.06 -5.04 22.57
CA THR A 147 -31.05 -6.13 22.54
C THR A 147 -32.49 -5.60 22.70
N ALA A 148 -33.49 -6.46 22.44
CA ALA A 148 -34.91 -6.10 22.45
C ALA A 148 -35.44 -5.52 23.78
N ASN A 149 -34.88 -5.94 24.91
CA ASN A 149 -35.33 -5.49 26.24
C ASN A 149 -34.21 -4.77 26.99
N SER A 150 -33.40 -4.03 26.26
CA SER A 150 -32.24 -3.31 26.80
C SER A 150 -32.66 -2.12 27.69
N ASN A 151 -31.86 -1.85 28.69
CA ASN A 151 -31.94 -0.61 29.49
C ASN A 151 -31.10 0.53 28.86
N ILE A 152 -30.62 0.36 27.62
CA ILE A 152 -29.92 1.39 26.85
C ILE A 152 -30.97 2.33 26.25
N ASP A 153 -30.79 3.63 26.46
CA ASP A 153 -31.66 4.69 25.97
C ASP A 153 -30.89 5.73 25.15
N ASP A 154 -31.55 6.82 24.81
CA ASP A 154 -31.03 7.92 24.04
C ASP A 154 -30.01 8.82 24.78
N THR A 155 -29.75 8.56 26.04
CA THR A 155 -28.70 9.25 26.81
C THR A 155 -27.30 8.68 26.50
N GLY A 156 -27.25 7.48 25.89
CA GLY A 156 -26.03 6.81 25.50
C GLY A 156 -25.44 5.87 26.55
N VAL A 157 -24.26 5.35 26.26
CA VAL A 157 -23.56 4.37 27.10
C VAL A 157 -22.12 4.77 27.36
N LYS A 158 -21.60 4.32 28.50
CA LYS A 158 -20.17 4.40 28.85
C LYS A 158 -19.53 3.03 28.66
N LEU A 159 -18.45 2.97 27.86
CA LEU A 159 -17.73 1.76 27.53
C LEU A 159 -16.35 1.79 28.20
N THR A 160 -16.02 0.72 28.92
CA THR A 160 -14.68 0.50 29.48
C THR A 160 -14.14 -0.80 28.90
N TYR A 161 -12.99 -0.73 28.23
CA TYR A 161 -12.38 -1.87 27.54
C TYR A 161 -10.87 -1.69 27.37
N THR A 162 -10.16 -2.78 27.10
CA THR A 162 -8.76 -2.76 26.71
C THR A 162 -8.65 -2.64 25.20
N LYS A 163 -8.04 -1.57 24.69
CA LYS A 163 -7.77 -1.39 23.27
C LYS A 163 -6.50 -2.10 22.85
N ARG A 164 -6.51 -2.73 21.67
CA ARG A 164 -5.35 -3.33 21.05
C ARG A 164 -4.40 -2.28 20.49
N LYS A 165 -3.10 -2.63 20.38
CA LYS A 165 -2.16 -1.87 19.55
C LYS A 165 -2.62 -1.93 18.10
N ALA A 166 -2.76 -0.79 17.46
CA ALA A 166 -3.24 -0.67 16.08
C ALA A 166 -2.55 0.49 15.36
N SER A 167 -2.76 0.56 14.06
CA SER A 167 -2.36 1.69 13.22
C SER A 167 -3.61 2.27 12.57
N ALA A 168 -3.91 3.52 12.83
CA ALA A 168 -4.99 4.24 12.18
C ALA A 168 -4.44 4.97 10.95
N VAL A 169 -4.86 4.55 9.76
CA VAL A 169 -4.47 5.17 8.49
C VAL A 169 -5.48 6.26 8.15
N GLN A 170 -5.01 7.52 8.17
CA GLN A 170 -5.83 8.68 7.80
C GLN A 170 -5.68 8.91 6.30
N MET A 171 -6.65 8.42 5.53
CA MET A 171 -6.59 8.45 4.08
C MET A 171 -6.69 9.86 3.51
N LEU A 172 -5.96 10.11 2.40
CA LEU A 172 -6.00 11.34 1.60
C LEU A 172 -5.55 12.63 2.32
N ASN A 173 -4.87 12.51 3.45
CA ASN A 173 -4.34 13.66 4.19
C ASN A 173 -2.81 13.79 4.16
N GLY A 174 -2.13 12.89 3.47
CA GLY A 174 -0.69 12.87 3.31
C GLY A 174 -0.22 13.40 1.97
N SER A 175 1.10 13.58 1.84
CA SER A 175 1.77 13.90 0.58
C SER A 175 2.24 12.64 -0.14
N GLN A 176 2.52 12.75 -1.43
CA GLN A 176 3.20 11.70 -2.17
C GLN A 176 4.62 11.50 -1.63
N VAL A 177 4.98 10.25 -1.39
CA VAL A 177 6.33 9.88 -0.95
C VAL A 177 7.15 9.46 -2.16
N GLU A 178 8.40 9.92 -2.21
CA GLU A 178 9.38 9.47 -3.19
C GLU A 178 10.23 8.38 -2.57
N LEU A 179 10.41 7.29 -3.29
CA LEU A 179 11.09 6.09 -2.81
C LEU A 179 12.22 5.71 -3.76
N GLU A 180 13.26 5.14 -3.20
CA GLU A 180 14.21 4.30 -3.90
C GLU A 180 13.76 2.84 -3.77
N LEU A 181 13.78 2.10 -4.88
CA LEU A 181 13.38 0.69 -4.89
C LEU A 181 14.56 -0.18 -5.34
N LEU A 182 14.67 -1.34 -4.72
CA LEU A 182 15.54 -2.42 -5.12
C LEU A 182 14.72 -3.69 -5.31
N ILE A 183 14.69 -4.20 -6.52
CA ILE A 183 14.13 -5.51 -6.82
C ILE A 183 15.30 -6.51 -6.79
N ALA A 184 15.30 -7.38 -5.77
CA ALA A 184 16.24 -8.48 -5.64
C ALA A 184 15.59 -9.73 -6.20
N GLY A 185 15.92 -10.07 -7.44
CA GLY A 185 15.23 -11.08 -8.21
C GLY A 185 16.06 -12.30 -8.55
N LEU A 186 15.36 -13.38 -8.89
CA LEU A 186 15.89 -14.62 -9.43
C LEU A 186 15.22 -14.90 -10.77
N ASN A 187 15.99 -15.33 -11.76
CA ASN A 187 15.46 -15.76 -13.05
C ASN A 187 15.13 -17.27 -13.00
N ASP A 188 13.86 -17.58 -12.79
CA ASP A 188 13.39 -18.98 -12.67
C ASP A 188 13.62 -19.78 -13.95
N ALA A 189 13.47 -19.18 -15.14
CA ALA A 189 13.75 -19.82 -16.41
C ALA A 189 15.23 -20.24 -16.58
N GLN A 190 16.13 -19.74 -15.73
CA GLN A 190 17.56 -19.98 -15.75
C GLN A 190 18.07 -20.54 -14.41
N SER A 191 17.30 -21.42 -13.79
CA SER A 191 17.67 -22.11 -12.53
C SER A 191 17.97 -21.16 -11.37
N GLY A 192 17.29 -20.03 -11.30
CA GLY A 192 17.40 -19.07 -10.22
C GLY A 192 18.63 -18.17 -10.30
N GLU A 193 19.15 -17.86 -11.49
CA GLU A 193 20.22 -16.88 -11.62
C GLU A 193 19.80 -15.51 -11.05
N PRO A 194 20.61 -14.90 -10.17
CA PRO A 194 20.24 -13.64 -9.55
C PRO A 194 20.29 -12.48 -10.55
N TYR A 195 19.33 -11.57 -10.42
CA TYR A 195 19.37 -10.25 -11.05
C TYR A 195 18.97 -9.18 -10.04
N SER A 196 19.32 -7.96 -10.29
CA SER A 196 18.82 -6.83 -9.53
C SER A 196 18.35 -5.71 -10.43
N LEU A 197 17.28 -5.02 -10.00
CA LEU A 197 16.81 -3.79 -10.64
C LEU A 197 16.74 -2.71 -9.57
N VAL A 198 17.54 -1.68 -9.74
CA VAL A 198 17.52 -0.48 -8.91
C VAL A 198 16.69 0.58 -9.59
N VAL A 199 15.65 1.07 -8.94
CA VAL A 199 14.88 2.25 -9.34
C VAL A 199 15.29 3.40 -8.45
N ARG A 200 15.92 4.41 -9.03
CA ARG A 200 16.58 5.48 -8.26
C ARG A 200 15.59 6.41 -7.56
N ARG A 201 14.49 6.73 -8.23
CA ARG A 201 13.47 7.63 -7.69
C ARG A 201 12.10 7.29 -8.27
N ALA A 202 11.25 6.69 -7.46
CA ALA A 202 9.87 6.37 -7.78
C ALA A 202 8.92 7.21 -6.94
N LYS A 203 7.87 7.73 -7.55
CA LYS A 203 6.82 8.50 -6.89
C LYS A 203 5.50 7.78 -7.03
N PHE A 204 5.01 7.22 -5.93
CA PHE A 204 3.77 6.44 -5.93
C PHE A 204 2.56 7.33 -6.22
N GLY A 205 1.74 6.90 -7.18
CA GLY A 205 0.44 7.47 -7.47
C GLY A 205 -0.63 7.04 -6.48
N LEU A 206 -1.82 7.59 -6.65
CA LEU A 206 -3.00 7.16 -5.89
C LEU A 206 -3.57 5.87 -6.48
N LEU A 207 -4.02 4.95 -5.63
CA LEU A 207 -4.80 3.78 -6.07
C LEU A 207 -6.04 4.25 -6.85
N SER A 208 -6.38 3.51 -7.91
CA SER A 208 -7.63 3.72 -8.64
C SER A 208 -8.84 3.28 -7.81
N GLU A 209 -8.70 2.20 -7.05
CA GLU A 209 -9.73 1.64 -6.18
C GLU A 209 -9.10 0.90 -4.99
N LEU A 210 -9.86 0.77 -3.91
CA LEU A 210 -9.52 -0.01 -2.74
C LEU A 210 -10.68 -1.00 -2.46
N PRO A 211 -10.60 -2.26 -2.92
CA PRO A 211 -11.65 -3.25 -2.70
C PRO A 211 -11.62 -3.77 -1.26
N VAL A 212 -12.35 -3.12 -0.35
CA VAL A 212 -12.36 -3.46 1.09
C VAL A 212 -13.21 -4.70 1.39
N LEU A 213 -14.19 -5.00 0.54
CA LEU A 213 -15.06 -6.17 0.65
C LEU A 213 -15.03 -6.95 -0.66
N GLY A 214 -14.73 -8.25 -0.58
CA GLY A 214 -14.68 -9.14 -1.74
C GLY A 214 -14.43 -10.59 -1.32
N GLN A 215 -14.48 -11.50 -2.29
CA GLN A 215 -14.18 -12.92 -2.10
C GLN A 215 -12.74 -13.28 -2.49
N GLU A 216 -12.04 -12.38 -3.18
CA GLU A 216 -10.67 -12.56 -3.61
C GLU A 216 -9.69 -11.86 -2.68
N TYR A 217 -8.42 -12.26 -2.74
CA TYR A 217 -7.37 -11.55 -2.01
C TYR A 217 -7.30 -10.10 -2.47
N LEU A 218 -7.26 -9.18 -1.51
CA LEU A 218 -7.11 -7.76 -1.80
C LEU A 218 -5.75 -7.52 -2.44
N ARG A 219 -5.75 -6.87 -3.61
CA ARG A 219 -4.55 -6.44 -4.33
C ARG A 219 -4.52 -4.92 -4.39
N LEU A 220 -3.46 -4.36 -3.84
CA LEU A 220 -3.18 -2.93 -3.95
C LEU A 220 -2.41 -2.70 -5.25
N GLU A 221 -3.10 -2.22 -6.28
CA GLU A 221 -2.47 -1.87 -7.54
C GLU A 221 -2.45 -0.36 -7.73
N GLY A 222 -1.27 0.19 -7.91
CA GLY A 222 -1.10 1.62 -8.10
C GLY A 222 -0.04 1.95 -9.15
N PRO A 223 -0.26 3.06 -9.89
CA PRO A 223 0.76 3.61 -10.75
C PRO A 223 1.88 4.22 -9.92
N ALA A 224 3.09 4.20 -10.44
CA ALA A 224 4.19 4.99 -9.94
C ALA A 224 4.92 5.65 -11.11
N GLU A 225 5.32 6.89 -10.94
CA GLU A 225 6.19 7.58 -11.88
C GLU A 225 7.65 7.38 -11.49
N LEU A 226 8.49 7.03 -12.45
CA LEU A 226 9.92 6.98 -12.26
C LEU A 226 10.48 8.33 -12.67
N LEU A 227 10.99 9.06 -11.70
CA LEU A 227 11.55 10.39 -11.90
C LEU A 227 13.05 10.32 -12.18
N ALA A 228 13.54 11.23 -13.01
CA ALA A 228 14.97 11.36 -13.19
C ALA A 228 15.64 11.79 -11.88
N ASP A 229 16.66 11.05 -11.46
CA ASP A 229 17.46 11.39 -10.29
C ASP A 229 18.46 12.49 -10.66
N PRO A 230 18.35 13.72 -10.08
CA PRO A 230 19.26 14.82 -10.36
C PRO A 230 20.67 14.61 -9.82
N LEU A 231 20.87 13.67 -8.89
CA LEU A 231 22.18 13.35 -8.34
C LEU A 231 23.05 12.54 -9.29
N VAL A 232 22.42 11.87 -10.27
CA VAL A 232 23.15 11.13 -11.32
C VAL A 232 23.61 12.12 -12.38
N THR A 233 24.86 12.52 -12.31
CA THR A 233 25.48 13.46 -13.25
C THR A 233 26.31 12.80 -14.33
N ALA A 234 26.72 11.55 -14.13
CA ALA A 234 27.47 10.77 -15.12
C ALA A 234 26.61 10.48 -16.36
N THR A 235 27.21 10.63 -17.54
CA THR A 235 26.50 10.53 -18.82
C THR A 235 26.27 9.09 -19.28
N ASP A 236 26.98 8.15 -18.69
CA ASP A 236 26.93 6.71 -18.94
C ASP A 236 25.97 5.95 -18.01
N LEU A 237 25.39 6.66 -17.02
CA LEU A 237 24.43 6.07 -16.08
C LEU A 237 22.98 6.53 -16.35
N SER A 238 22.05 5.59 -16.22
CA SER A 238 20.64 5.92 -16.26
C SER A 238 20.22 6.72 -15.03
N LYS A 239 19.47 7.80 -15.23
CA LYS A 239 18.86 8.59 -14.16
C LYS A 239 17.62 7.94 -13.55
N PHE A 240 17.04 6.93 -14.21
CA PHE A 240 15.78 6.32 -13.81
C PHE A 240 15.99 4.98 -13.10
N CYS A 241 16.58 4.02 -13.81
CA CYS A 241 16.76 2.67 -13.30
C CYS A 241 18.01 2.00 -13.90
N GLU A 242 18.49 0.99 -13.20
CA GLU A 242 19.64 0.19 -13.60
C GLU A 242 19.34 -1.28 -13.31
N MET A 243 19.50 -2.14 -14.34
CA MET A 243 19.30 -3.57 -14.20
C MET A 243 20.64 -4.30 -14.36
N ASN A 244 20.97 -5.12 -13.37
CA ASN A 244 22.16 -5.96 -13.39
C ASN A 244 21.75 -7.41 -13.62
N LEU A 245 22.31 -8.00 -14.66
CA LEU A 245 22.11 -9.40 -15.06
C LEU A 245 23.44 -10.14 -14.99
N VAL A 246 23.39 -11.42 -14.61
CA VAL A 246 24.58 -12.28 -14.65
C VAL A 246 24.87 -12.67 -16.09
N ASP A 247 26.12 -12.48 -16.52
CA ASP A 247 26.58 -12.96 -17.81
C ASP A 247 26.89 -14.46 -17.75
N LYS A 248 26.21 -15.25 -18.57
CA LYS A 248 26.59 -16.65 -18.78
C LYS A 248 27.88 -16.72 -19.59
N ALA A 249 28.87 -17.40 -19.02
CA ALA A 249 30.05 -17.79 -19.78
C ALA A 249 29.62 -18.63 -21.02
N ALA A 250 30.20 -18.29 -22.18
CA ALA A 250 29.95 -18.97 -23.43
C ALA A 250 30.51 -20.40 -23.43
#